data_aff5b549f7c574d371d20d1dfd2f7c34
#
_entry.id   aff5b549f7c574d371d20d1dfd2f7c34
#
_cell.length_a   1.000
_cell.length_b   1.000
_cell.length_c   1.000
_cell.angle_alpha   90.00
_cell.angle_beta   90.00
_cell.angle_gamma   90.00
#
_symmetry.space_group_name_H-M   'P 1'
#
loop_
_entity.id
_entity.type
_entity.pdbx_description
1 polymer ?
#
loop_
_entity_poly.entity_id
_entity_poly.type
_entity_poly.pdbx_seq_one_letter_code
_entity_poly.pdbx_strand_id
1 'polypeptide(L)'
;MDELRHCRTGAALASISQANAGLARRDLLRTRDAREALRRHTCAERIAICAEAGELFMHGDVPLDDGHMQSPQAYVEMLSATTGLPHTLCRRNMQKIFTVLSGMDAILAGLTRGLDLQVIDEGIGEQAGVPVSFMAEADHLAVVLPNNSPGVNSIWLPAVALKIPVLIKPGGEEPWTPWRIIQSLIVAGFPREGLGFYPTDHEGANTLLRAAGKAMIFGDDQTVQRYANDPCVQVHGPGRSKVIIGADEIERWRDYIDVLVASVADNSGRSCINASTIIVPSHADEIADALARRLANITPRPANDDEAALAGFNSPQMAAYIDEAIDEALREDGVVDVSAKYRAGPRRAEYDGGYYLLPTVVRCESFDQPLANTEFMFPFVAVVQVDQELIVDTIGPSLAVTVISDDALLLEALMLYPGVDRLNIGAIPTSHVEWNQPHEGNLFDWLYKRRAIQRVPA
;
A
#
# COMPACT_ATOMS: atom_id res chain seq x y z
N MET A 1 1.47 27.75 -2.93
CA MET A 1 2.37 26.87 -3.69
C MET A 1 3.34 26.25 -2.71
N ASP A 2 3.51 24.94 -2.75
CA ASP A 2 4.50 24.25 -1.94
C ASP A 2 5.68 23.85 -2.83
N GLU A 3 6.88 23.91 -2.27
CA GLU A 3 8.09 23.47 -2.96
C GLU A 3 8.35 21.99 -2.67
N LEU A 4 8.52 21.22 -3.73
CA LEU A 4 9.06 19.87 -3.65
C LEU A 4 10.59 19.98 -3.63
N ARG A 5 11.20 19.36 -2.61
CA ARG A 5 12.63 19.46 -2.39
C ARG A 5 13.31 18.10 -2.53
N HIS A 6 14.52 18.15 -3.01
CA HIS A 6 15.37 16.97 -3.05
C HIS A 6 15.71 16.52 -1.62
N CYS A 7 15.36 15.30 -1.25
CA CYS A 7 15.48 14.78 0.12
C CYS A 7 16.91 14.76 0.68
N ARG A 8 17.94 14.71 -0.19
CA ARG A 8 19.35 14.69 0.24
C ARG A 8 20.00 16.07 0.25
N THR A 9 19.67 16.94 -0.72
CA THR A 9 20.36 18.24 -0.89
C THR A 9 19.53 19.43 -0.40
N GLY A 10 18.24 19.23 -0.17
CA GLY A 10 17.31 20.32 0.15
C GLY A 10 17.01 21.27 -1.01
N ALA A 11 17.61 21.04 -2.20
CA ALA A 11 17.39 21.89 -3.37
C ALA A 11 15.93 21.82 -3.84
N ALA A 12 15.37 22.97 -4.24
CA ALA A 12 14.04 23.01 -4.85
C ALA A 12 14.06 22.30 -6.21
N LEU A 13 13.11 21.39 -6.42
CA LEU A 13 12.95 20.60 -7.64
C LEU A 13 11.76 21.05 -8.48
N ALA A 14 10.66 21.35 -7.82
CA ALA A 14 9.42 21.77 -8.45
C ALA A 14 8.56 22.57 -7.46
N SER A 15 7.57 23.28 -7.97
CA SER A 15 6.53 23.92 -7.18
C SER A 15 5.17 23.36 -7.55
N ILE A 16 4.36 23.02 -6.56
CA ILE A 16 3.01 22.51 -6.76
C ILE A 16 1.97 23.51 -6.25
N SER A 17 0.96 23.80 -7.08
CA SER A 17 -0.14 24.69 -6.69
C SER A 17 -1.03 24.00 -5.67
N GLN A 18 -1.35 24.69 -4.58
CA GLN A 18 -2.24 24.18 -3.54
C GLN A 18 -3.70 24.53 -3.86
N ALA A 19 -4.56 23.52 -3.76
CA ALA A 19 -6.00 23.70 -3.77
C ALA A 19 -6.47 24.09 -2.36
N ASN A 20 -7.31 25.11 -2.25
CA ASN A 20 -7.96 25.42 -0.98
C ASN A 20 -9.27 24.64 -0.81
N ALA A 21 -9.78 24.58 0.42
CA ALA A 21 -11.03 23.90 0.76
C ALA A 21 -12.25 24.40 -0.05
N GLY A 22 -12.27 25.70 -0.44
CA GLY A 22 -13.32 26.28 -1.29
C GLY A 22 -13.33 25.72 -2.70
N LEU A 23 -12.14 25.51 -3.29
CA LEU A 23 -11.99 24.90 -4.61
C LEU A 23 -12.48 23.45 -4.59
N ALA A 24 -12.02 22.68 -3.60
CA ALA A 24 -12.45 21.29 -3.41
C ALA A 24 -13.98 21.19 -3.28
N ARG A 25 -14.60 22.04 -2.43
CA ARG A 25 -16.07 22.07 -2.29
C ARG A 25 -16.80 22.43 -3.58
N ARG A 26 -16.32 23.41 -4.33
CA ARG A 26 -16.91 23.80 -5.60
C ARG A 26 -16.93 22.64 -6.60
N ASP A 27 -15.84 21.90 -6.69
CA ASP A 27 -15.71 20.81 -7.65
C ASP A 27 -16.49 19.58 -7.19
N LEU A 28 -16.60 19.33 -5.89
CA LEU A 28 -17.49 18.33 -5.31
C LEU A 28 -18.97 18.55 -5.70
N LEU A 29 -19.41 19.79 -5.89
CA LEU A 29 -20.77 20.10 -6.37
C LEU A 29 -20.98 19.74 -7.86
N ARG A 30 -19.91 19.51 -8.64
CA ARG A 30 -19.94 19.09 -10.04
C ARG A 30 -19.90 17.58 -10.24
N THR A 31 -20.00 16.79 -9.17
CA THR A 31 -19.95 15.33 -9.21
C THR A 31 -20.95 14.72 -10.16
N ARG A 32 -22.11 15.36 -10.33
CA ARG A 32 -23.13 14.92 -11.28
C ARG A 32 -22.61 14.92 -12.72
N ASP A 33 -21.87 15.95 -13.13
CA ASP A 33 -21.27 16.07 -14.45
C ASP A 33 -20.23 14.98 -14.67
N ALA A 34 -19.42 14.69 -13.65
CA ALA A 34 -18.43 13.61 -13.66
C ALA A 34 -19.08 12.23 -13.87
N ARG A 35 -20.14 11.95 -13.10
CA ARG A 35 -20.89 10.68 -13.26
C ARG A 35 -21.55 10.56 -14.62
N GLU A 36 -22.08 11.64 -15.16
CA GLU A 36 -22.67 11.63 -16.49
C GLU A 36 -21.62 11.38 -17.58
N ALA A 37 -20.44 12.00 -17.46
CA ALA A 37 -19.31 11.72 -18.35
C ALA A 37 -18.90 10.24 -18.31
N LEU A 38 -18.75 9.67 -17.12
CA LEU A 38 -18.40 8.26 -16.95
C LEU A 38 -19.46 7.29 -17.45
N ARG A 39 -20.74 7.66 -17.42
CA ARG A 39 -21.84 6.83 -17.97
C ARG A 39 -21.79 6.63 -19.47
N ARG A 40 -21.12 7.53 -20.19
CA ARG A 40 -20.97 7.43 -21.66
C ARG A 40 -20.03 6.32 -22.09
N HIS A 41 -19.21 5.82 -21.16
CA HIS A 41 -18.29 4.72 -21.38
C HIS A 41 -18.78 3.46 -20.67
N THR A 42 -18.76 2.34 -21.34
CA THR A 42 -19.03 1.02 -20.76
C THR A 42 -17.89 0.60 -19.83
N CYS A 43 -18.11 -0.39 -18.95
CA CYS A 43 -17.04 -0.96 -18.13
C CYS A 43 -15.93 -1.54 -19.01
N ALA A 44 -16.30 -2.21 -20.12
CA ALA A 44 -15.33 -2.77 -21.07
C ALA A 44 -14.44 -1.68 -21.70
N GLU A 45 -15.00 -0.55 -22.12
CA GLU A 45 -14.23 0.57 -22.67
C GLU A 45 -13.28 1.16 -21.62
N ARG A 46 -13.72 1.31 -20.38
CA ARG A 46 -12.84 1.81 -19.31
C ARG A 46 -11.74 0.83 -18.93
N ILE A 47 -11.99 -0.47 -18.98
CA ILE A 47 -10.96 -1.50 -18.83
C ILE A 47 -9.91 -1.36 -19.95
N ALA A 48 -10.36 -1.18 -21.20
CA ALA A 48 -9.43 -0.95 -22.31
C ALA A 48 -8.62 0.35 -22.14
N ILE A 49 -9.26 1.42 -21.67
CA ILE A 49 -8.56 2.68 -21.33
C ILE A 49 -7.54 2.47 -20.22
N CYS A 50 -7.86 1.66 -19.18
CA CYS A 50 -6.91 1.34 -18.14
C CYS A 50 -5.67 0.59 -18.69
N ALA A 51 -5.86 -0.36 -19.60
CA ALA A 51 -4.76 -1.08 -20.22
C ALA A 51 -3.85 -0.14 -21.05
N GLU A 52 -4.43 0.72 -21.88
CA GLU A 52 -3.67 1.73 -22.62
C GLU A 52 -2.97 2.73 -21.68
N ALA A 53 -3.64 3.16 -20.62
CA ALA A 53 -3.04 4.02 -19.60
C ALA A 53 -1.88 3.34 -18.90
N GLY A 54 -1.93 2.02 -18.72
CA GLY A 54 -0.82 1.21 -18.19
C GLY A 54 0.42 1.31 -19.09
N GLU A 55 0.26 1.14 -20.40
CA GLU A 55 1.34 1.29 -21.37
C GLU A 55 1.93 2.70 -21.36
N LEU A 56 1.08 3.72 -21.34
CA LEU A 56 1.52 5.12 -21.24
C LEU A 56 2.24 5.39 -19.91
N PHE A 57 1.72 4.90 -18.81
CA PHE A 57 2.34 5.05 -17.49
C PHE A 57 3.73 4.42 -17.43
N MET A 58 3.88 3.24 -17.97
CA MET A 58 5.13 2.48 -17.90
C MET A 58 6.16 2.93 -18.93
N HIS A 59 5.73 3.22 -20.15
CA HIS A 59 6.62 3.36 -21.32
C HIS A 59 6.48 4.71 -22.04
N GLY A 60 5.37 5.44 -21.85
CA GLY A 60 5.08 6.66 -22.59
C GLY A 60 5.59 7.93 -21.93
N ASP A 61 5.73 8.97 -22.74
CA ASP A 61 5.84 10.34 -22.26
C ASP A 61 4.44 10.88 -21.99
N VAL A 62 4.21 11.43 -20.80
CA VAL A 62 2.92 12.00 -20.41
C VAL A 62 3.05 13.48 -20.04
N PRO A 63 1.99 14.29 -20.18
CA PRO A 63 2.03 15.68 -19.80
C PRO A 63 2.38 15.86 -18.30
N LEU A 64 3.36 16.70 -17.99
CA LEU A 64 3.68 17.11 -16.62
C LEU A 64 2.97 18.41 -16.28
N ASP A 65 3.11 19.40 -17.18
CA ASP A 65 2.45 20.70 -17.14
C ASP A 65 2.26 21.24 -18.57
N ASP A 66 1.84 22.52 -18.70
CA ASP A 66 1.65 23.19 -20.00
C ASP A 66 2.99 23.29 -20.77
N GLY A 67 3.20 22.38 -21.70
CA GLY A 67 4.35 22.35 -22.59
C GLY A 67 5.50 21.43 -22.18
N HIS A 68 5.43 20.77 -21.03
CA HIS A 68 6.42 19.83 -20.57
C HIS A 68 5.87 18.41 -20.52
N MET A 69 6.67 17.47 -21.06
CA MET A 69 6.38 16.02 -20.98
C MET A 69 7.30 15.37 -19.96
N GLN A 70 6.77 14.37 -19.25
CA GLN A 70 7.52 13.55 -18.32
C GLN A 70 7.75 12.17 -18.92
N SER A 71 9.00 11.85 -19.22
CA SER A 71 9.40 10.48 -19.59
C SER A 71 9.35 9.55 -18.38
N PRO A 72 9.32 8.21 -18.57
CA PRO A 72 9.44 7.25 -17.48
C PRO A 72 10.71 7.44 -16.64
N GLN A 73 11.82 7.77 -17.29
CA GLN A 73 13.09 8.02 -16.59
C GLN A 73 13.03 9.29 -15.75
N ALA A 74 12.49 10.40 -16.28
CA ALA A 74 12.31 11.65 -15.54
C ALA A 74 11.37 11.45 -14.33
N TYR A 75 10.33 10.62 -14.47
CA TYR A 75 9.46 10.27 -13.35
C TYR A 75 10.24 9.53 -12.25
N VAL A 76 11.04 8.51 -12.61
CA VAL A 76 11.85 7.76 -11.64
C VAL A 76 12.84 8.68 -10.91
N GLU A 77 13.48 9.60 -11.62
CA GLU A 77 14.41 10.57 -11.03
C GLU A 77 13.72 11.53 -10.07
N MET A 78 12.59 12.09 -10.47
CA MET A 78 11.81 13.01 -9.62
C MET A 78 11.27 12.32 -8.37
N LEU A 79 10.69 11.12 -8.54
CA LEU A 79 10.19 10.30 -7.43
C LEU A 79 11.30 9.95 -6.45
N SER A 80 12.43 9.47 -6.96
CA SER A 80 13.61 9.14 -6.14
C SER A 80 14.12 10.37 -5.40
N ALA A 81 14.20 11.50 -6.07
CA ALA A 81 14.72 12.74 -5.51
C ALA A 81 13.88 13.28 -4.33
N THR A 82 12.55 13.11 -4.37
CA THR A 82 11.67 13.61 -3.30
C THR A 82 11.40 12.59 -2.19
N THR A 83 11.40 11.29 -2.52
CA THR A 83 11.01 10.23 -1.55
C THR A 83 12.18 9.48 -0.94
N GLY A 84 13.38 9.61 -1.51
CA GLY A 84 14.56 8.84 -1.11
C GLY A 84 14.55 7.37 -1.55
N LEU A 85 13.55 6.94 -2.34
CA LEU A 85 13.52 5.59 -2.92
C LEU A 85 14.61 5.42 -3.98
N PRO A 86 15.40 4.34 -3.98
CA PRO A 86 16.27 4.01 -5.11
C PRO A 86 15.50 3.84 -6.42
N HIS A 87 16.15 4.11 -7.55
CA HIS A 87 15.55 3.97 -8.88
C HIS A 87 15.00 2.56 -9.14
N THR A 88 15.68 1.53 -8.65
CA THR A 88 15.22 0.13 -8.72
C THR A 88 13.87 -0.07 -8.06
N LEU A 89 13.67 0.51 -6.87
CA LEU A 89 12.40 0.43 -6.14
C LEU A 89 11.31 1.30 -6.79
N CYS A 90 11.67 2.46 -7.34
CA CYS A 90 10.74 3.27 -8.14
C CYS A 90 10.20 2.46 -9.33
N ARG A 91 11.07 1.81 -10.10
CA ARG A 91 10.69 0.97 -11.24
C ARG A 91 9.85 -0.26 -10.83
N ARG A 92 10.18 -0.90 -9.70
CA ARG A 92 9.34 -2.00 -9.16
C ARG A 92 7.94 -1.55 -8.80
N ASN A 93 7.78 -0.36 -8.20
CA ASN A 93 6.47 0.22 -7.93
C ASN A 93 5.73 0.61 -9.22
N MET A 94 6.45 1.12 -10.24
CA MET A 94 5.86 1.32 -11.58
C MET A 94 5.30 0.02 -12.14
N GLN A 95 6.05 -1.08 -12.05
CA GLN A 95 5.60 -2.38 -12.51
C GLN A 95 4.35 -2.88 -11.78
N LYS A 96 4.25 -2.66 -10.45
CA LYS A 96 3.03 -2.99 -9.69
C LYS A 96 1.80 -2.24 -10.22
N ILE A 97 1.92 -0.93 -10.44
CA ILE A 97 0.85 -0.10 -10.98
C ILE A 97 0.49 -0.50 -12.42
N PHE A 98 1.50 -0.76 -13.25
CA PHE A 98 1.31 -1.26 -14.60
C PHE A 98 0.53 -2.58 -14.62
N THR A 99 0.88 -3.53 -13.74
CA THR A 99 0.20 -4.82 -13.62
C THR A 99 -1.29 -4.63 -13.27
N VAL A 100 -1.62 -3.68 -12.40
CA VAL A 100 -3.02 -3.39 -12.04
C VAL A 100 -3.77 -2.74 -13.19
N LEU A 101 -3.19 -1.76 -13.86
CA LEU A 101 -3.82 -1.08 -15.00
C LEU A 101 -4.06 -2.05 -16.17
N SER A 102 -3.06 -2.87 -16.51
CA SER A 102 -3.12 -3.81 -17.63
C SER A 102 -3.96 -5.04 -17.33
N GLY A 103 -4.09 -5.46 -16.06
CA GLY A 103 -4.86 -6.62 -15.62
C GLY A 103 -6.24 -6.28 -15.05
N MET A 104 -6.79 -5.10 -15.35
CA MET A 104 -8.02 -4.60 -14.73
C MET A 104 -9.22 -5.51 -14.93
N ASP A 105 -9.34 -6.21 -16.04
CA ASP A 105 -10.39 -7.20 -16.31
C ASP A 105 -10.36 -8.37 -15.31
N ALA A 106 -9.21 -8.98 -15.12
CA ALA A 106 -9.02 -10.08 -14.17
C ALA A 106 -9.21 -9.60 -12.71
N ILE A 107 -8.76 -8.39 -12.40
CA ILE A 107 -8.94 -7.78 -11.08
C ILE A 107 -10.43 -7.59 -10.78
N LEU A 108 -11.18 -7.00 -11.71
CA LEU A 108 -12.62 -6.80 -11.50
C LEU A 108 -13.37 -8.11 -11.47
N ALA A 109 -12.99 -9.11 -12.30
CA ALA A 109 -13.58 -10.44 -12.22
C ALA A 109 -13.42 -11.06 -10.82
N GLY A 110 -12.25 -10.92 -10.19
CA GLY A 110 -12.02 -11.38 -8.82
C GLY A 110 -12.85 -10.60 -7.79
N LEU A 111 -12.75 -9.26 -7.79
CA LEU A 111 -13.45 -8.40 -6.83
C LEU A 111 -14.97 -8.51 -6.92
N THR A 112 -15.53 -8.74 -8.12
CA THR A 112 -16.98 -8.89 -8.34
C THR A 112 -17.45 -10.35 -8.31
N ARG A 113 -16.54 -11.30 -8.04
CA ARG A 113 -16.84 -12.76 -8.04
C ARG A 113 -17.43 -13.23 -9.36
N GLY A 114 -16.88 -12.74 -10.48
CA GLY A 114 -17.33 -13.10 -11.83
C GLY A 114 -18.66 -12.51 -12.26
N LEU A 115 -19.07 -11.40 -11.65
CA LEU A 115 -20.25 -10.66 -12.10
C LEU A 115 -20.03 -10.12 -13.53
N ASP A 116 -21.02 -10.29 -14.41
CA ASP A 116 -21.01 -9.60 -15.69
C ASP A 116 -21.09 -8.07 -15.45
N LEU A 117 -20.01 -7.36 -15.80
CA LEU A 117 -19.90 -5.92 -15.55
C LEU A 117 -20.90 -5.09 -16.37
N GLN A 118 -21.56 -5.67 -17.38
CA GLN A 118 -22.68 -5.02 -18.09
C GLN A 118 -23.80 -4.60 -17.10
N VAL A 119 -23.96 -5.32 -15.98
CA VAL A 119 -24.90 -4.93 -14.92
C VAL A 119 -24.62 -3.56 -14.32
N ILE A 120 -23.35 -3.14 -14.31
CA ILE A 120 -22.95 -1.79 -13.84
C ILE A 120 -23.30 -0.73 -14.91
N ASP A 121 -23.30 -1.12 -16.19
CA ASP A 121 -23.65 -0.25 -17.31
C ASP A 121 -25.16 -0.06 -17.45
N GLU A 122 -25.92 -1.14 -17.37
CA GLU A 122 -27.37 -1.18 -17.58
C GLU A 122 -28.19 -1.04 -16.29
N GLY A 123 -27.56 -1.24 -15.12
CA GLY A 123 -28.20 -1.20 -13.81
C GLY A 123 -29.02 -2.46 -13.46
N ILE A 124 -29.11 -3.43 -14.38
CA ILE A 124 -29.76 -4.72 -14.21
C ILE A 124 -29.01 -5.79 -14.98
N GLY A 125 -28.96 -6.99 -14.44
CA GLY A 125 -28.38 -8.18 -15.08
C GLY A 125 -28.86 -9.45 -14.43
N GLU A 126 -28.14 -10.53 -14.67
CA GLU A 126 -28.41 -11.85 -14.08
C GLU A 126 -27.11 -12.46 -13.55
N GLN A 127 -27.17 -13.13 -12.43
CA GLN A 127 -26.08 -13.91 -11.87
C GLN A 127 -26.62 -15.26 -11.37
N ALA A 128 -26.12 -16.36 -11.94
CA ALA A 128 -26.56 -17.72 -11.60
C ALA A 128 -28.11 -17.91 -11.70
N GLY A 129 -28.74 -17.35 -12.72
CA GLY A 129 -30.20 -17.44 -12.94
C GLY A 129 -31.04 -16.49 -12.06
N VAL A 130 -30.41 -15.63 -11.27
CA VAL A 130 -31.10 -14.67 -10.40
C VAL A 130 -30.92 -13.25 -10.92
N PRO A 131 -32.02 -12.46 -11.10
CA PRO A 131 -31.89 -11.04 -11.42
C PRO A 131 -31.08 -10.29 -10.36
N VAL A 132 -30.15 -9.48 -10.83
CA VAL A 132 -29.29 -8.65 -9.96
C VAL A 132 -29.32 -7.20 -10.42
N SER A 133 -29.23 -6.28 -9.47
CA SER A 133 -29.07 -4.85 -9.73
C SER A 133 -28.13 -4.26 -8.68
N PHE A 134 -27.19 -3.47 -9.11
CA PHE A 134 -26.24 -2.79 -8.25
C PHE A 134 -26.38 -1.28 -8.40
N MET A 135 -26.18 -0.57 -7.30
CA MET A 135 -26.16 0.89 -7.28
C MET A 135 -24.92 1.36 -6.50
N ALA A 136 -24.27 2.37 -7.06
CA ALA A 136 -23.17 3.01 -6.36
C ALA A 136 -23.63 3.63 -5.04
N GLU A 137 -22.88 3.40 -3.97
CA GLU A 137 -23.15 3.97 -2.65
C GLU A 137 -22.64 5.41 -2.49
N ALA A 138 -21.77 5.83 -3.39
CA ALA A 138 -21.17 7.15 -3.35
C ALA A 138 -21.16 7.80 -4.73
N ASP A 139 -21.23 9.12 -4.74
CA ASP A 139 -21.11 9.91 -5.96
C ASP A 139 -19.65 10.04 -6.43
N HIS A 140 -18.70 9.87 -5.53
CA HIS A 140 -17.26 9.87 -5.78
C HIS A 140 -16.51 9.23 -4.62
N LEU A 141 -15.29 8.80 -4.90
CA LEU A 141 -14.31 8.31 -3.93
C LEU A 141 -13.22 9.37 -3.73
N ALA A 142 -13.06 9.87 -2.50
CA ALA A 142 -11.89 10.65 -2.13
C ALA A 142 -10.76 9.73 -1.67
N VAL A 143 -9.53 10.01 -2.09
CA VAL A 143 -8.34 9.24 -1.70
C VAL A 143 -7.29 10.18 -1.16
N VAL A 144 -6.94 10.04 0.12
CA VAL A 144 -5.86 10.79 0.78
C VAL A 144 -4.64 9.89 0.86
N LEU A 145 -3.69 10.12 -0.05
CA LEU A 145 -2.50 9.27 -0.23
C LEU A 145 -1.38 9.61 0.75
N PRO A 146 -0.58 8.61 1.15
CA PRO A 146 0.62 8.78 1.97
C PRO A 146 1.85 9.13 1.13
N ASN A 147 3.02 9.29 1.81
CA ASN A 147 4.31 9.53 1.16
C ASN A 147 5.21 8.27 1.04
N ASN A 148 4.83 7.16 1.66
CA ASN A 148 5.74 6.03 1.90
C ASN A 148 5.97 5.12 0.70
N SER A 149 4.95 4.85 -0.11
CA SER A 149 5.06 3.89 -1.21
C SER A 149 4.16 4.27 -2.39
N PRO A 150 4.71 4.40 -3.61
CA PRO A 150 3.91 4.63 -4.82
C PRO A 150 2.92 3.51 -5.12
N GLY A 151 3.23 2.27 -4.70
CA GLY A 151 2.41 1.09 -4.94
C GLY A 151 0.99 1.15 -4.35
N VAL A 152 0.76 1.99 -3.33
CA VAL A 152 -0.58 2.19 -2.73
C VAL A 152 -1.60 2.74 -3.72
N ASN A 153 -1.14 3.38 -4.81
CA ASN A 153 -2.03 3.84 -5.86
C ASN A 153 -2.79 2.69 -6.54
N SER A 154 -2.28 1.47 -6.49
CA SER A 154 -2.95 0.27 -7.03
C SER A 154 -4.29 -0.03 -6.35
N ILE A 155 -4.51 0.42 -5.11
CA ILE A 155 -5.68 0.08 -4.30
C ILE A 155 -6.95 0.78 -4.80
N TRP A 156 -6.85 2.04 -5.22
CA TRP A 156 -8.01 2.82 -5.69
C TRP A 156 -8.30 2.68 -7.18
N LEU A 157 -7.35 2.19 -7.99
CA LEU A 157 -7.47 2.11 -9.45
C LEU A 157 -8.72 1.36 -9.94
N PRO A 158 -9.19 0.26 -9.32
CA PRO A 158 -10.40 -0.41 -9.79
C PRO A 158 -11.66 0.47 -9.75
N ALA A 159 -11.71 1.51 -8.90
CA ALA A 159 -12.82 2.45 -8.87
C ALA A 159 -13.02 3.19 -10.21
N VAL A 160 -11.92 3.45 -10.94
CA VAL A 160 -11.94 4.09 -12.27
C VAL A 160 -12.76 3.28 -13.26
N ALA A 161 -12.50 1.98 -13.34
CA ALA A 161 -13.23 1.08 -14.23
C ALA A 161 -14.68 0.84 -13.74
N LEU A 162 -14.95 0.99 -12.46
CA LEU A 162 -16.27 0.83 -11.83
C LEU A 162 -17.17 2.09 -11.89
N LYS A 163 -16.89 3.06 -12.75
CA LYS A 163 -17.69 4.32 -12.93
C LYS A 163 -17.77 5.20 -11.67
N ILE A 164 -16.79 5.13 -10.79
CA ILE A 164 -16.72 6.01 -9.62
C ILE A 164 -15.71 7.11 -9.90
N PRO A 165 -16.12 8.39 -9.90
CA PRO A 165 -15.17 9.50 -9.97
C PRO A 165 -14.23 9.47 -8.78
N VAL A 166 -12.93 9.72 -9.02
CA VAL A 166 -11.89 9.66 -7.99
C VAL A 166 -11.28 11.04 -7.77
N LEU A 167 -11.22 11.46 -6.50
CA LEU A 167 -10.66 12.74 -6.07
C LEU A 167 -9.44 12.46 -5.19
N ILE A 168 -8.26 12.81 -5.68
CA ILE A 168 -6.99 12.45 -5.06
C ILE A 168 -6.36 13.65 -4.36
N LYS A 169 -6.08 13.50 -3.07
CA LYS A 169 -5.12 14.31 -2.34
C LYS A 169 -3.80 13.54 -2.28
N PRO A 170 -2.76 13.97 -3.03
CA PRO A 170 -1.48 13.29 -3.03
C PRO A 170 -0.73 13.46 -1.72
N GLY A 171 0.24 12.61 -1.46
CA GLY A 171 1.27 12.85 -0.46
C GLY A 171 2.06 14.14 -0.77
N GLY A 172 2.51 14.84 0.27
CA GLY A 172 3.22 16.10 0.08
C GLY A 172 4.58 15.95 -0.64
N GLU A 173 5.20 14.78 -0.49
CA GLU A 173 6.51 14.45 -1.09
C GLU A 173 6.38 13.51 -2.29
N GLU A 174 5.19 12.94 -2.49
CA GLU A 174 4.90 11.96 -3.54
C GLU A 174 3.64 12.36 -4.36
N PRO A 175 3.62 13.50 -5.05
CA PRO A 175 2.57 13.86 -5.98
C PRO A 175 2.75 13.24 -7.37
N TRP A 176 3.93 12.70 -7.68
CA TRP A 176 4.36 12.30 -9.01
C TRP A 176 3.58 11.10 -9.53
N THR A 177 3.40 10.07 -8.71
CA THR A 177 2.72 8.84 -9.12
C THR A 177 1.25 9.05 -9.43
N PRO A 178 0.42 9.61 -8.53
CA PRO A 178 -0.99 9.83 -8.86
C PRO A 178 -1.16 10.82 -10.01
N TRP A 179 -0.30 11.82 -10.14
CA TRP A 179 -0.33 12.74 -11.29
C TRP A 179 -0.05 12.02 -12.61
N ARG A 180 1.03 11.22 -12.66
CA ARG A 180 1.37 10.44 -13.85
C ARG A 180 0.27 9.45 -14.22
N ILE A 181 -0.36 8.78 -13.25
CA ILE A 181 -1.51 7.89 -13.48
C ILE A 181 -2.68 8.66 -14.10
N ILE A 182 -3.05 9.81 -13.51
CA ILE A 182 -4.13 10.66 -14.01
C ILE A 182 -3.87 11.10 -15.45
N GLN A 183 -2.66 11.58 -15.75
CA GLN A 183 -2.30 12.00 -17.10
C GLN A 183 -2.33 10.83 -18.09
N SER A 184 -1.83 9.66 -17.69
CA SER A 184 -1.90 8.45 -18.54
C SER A 184 -3.35 8.07 -18.85
N LEU A 185 -4.25 8.11 -17.86
CA LEU A 185 -5.67 7.83 -18.05
C LEU A 185 -6.34 8.85 -19.00
N ILE A 186 -6.03 10.14 -18.83
CA ILE A 186 -6.60 11.21 -19.69
C ILE A 186 -6.12 11.06 -21.14
N VAL A 187 -4.81 10.80 -21.34
CA VAL A 187 -4.24 10.59 -22.68
C VAL A 187 -4.82 9.34 -23.34
N ALA A 188 -5.08 8.28 -22.56
CA ALA A 188 -5.77 7.06 -23.03
C ALA A 188 -7.26 7.25 -23.32
N GLY A 189 -7.84 8.42 -23.05
CA GLY A 189 -9.24 8.74 -23.36
C GLY A 189 -10.21 8.66 -22.18
N PHE A 190 -9.73 8.55 -20.96
CA PHE A 190 -10.60 8.61 -19.77
C PHE A 190 -11.18 10.03 -19.60
N PRO A 191 -12.49 10.18 -19.30
CA PRO A 191 -13.11 11.48 -19.08
C PRO A 191 -12.43 12.25 -17.93
N ARG A 192 -11.89 13.43 -18.25
CA ARG A 192 -11.17 14.26 -17.29
C ARG A 192 -12.03 14.64 -16.06
N GLU A 193 -13.35 14.79 -16.28
CA GLU A 193 -14.32 15.11 -15.23
C GLU A 193 -14.39 14.05 -14.13
N GLY A 194 -14.01 12.81 -14.45
CA GLY A 194 -13.99 11.69 -13.50
C GLY A 194 -12.75 11.65 -12.59
N LEU A 195 -11.78 12.56 -12.79
CA LEU A 195 -10.51 12.57 -12.06
C LEU A 195 -10.23 13.95 -11.47
N GLY A 196 -10.03 14.00 -10.16
CA GLY A 196 -9.63 15.22 -9.45
C GLY A 196 -8.27 15.06 -8.78
N PHE A 197 -7.45 16.11 -8.83
CA PHE A 197 -6.14 16.14 -8.18
C PHE A 197 -6.01 17.41 -7.32
N TYR A 198 -5.91 17.23 -6.02
CA TYR A 198 -5.98 18.29 -5.03
C TYR A 198 -4.79 18.25 -4.07
N PRO A 199 -3.61 18.72 -4.48
CA PRO A 199 -2.56 19.03 -3.52
C PRO A 199 -3.11 20.07 -2.54
N THR A 200 -3.19 19.74 -1.27
CA THR A 200 -3.82 20.59 -0.26
C THR A 200 -3.28 20.28 1.13
N ASP A 201 -3.51 21.18 2.05
CA ASP A 201 -3.20 21.01 3.46
C ASP A 201 -4.20 20.08 4.20
N HIS A 202 -4.07 20.00 5.51
CA HIS A 202 -4.94 19.20 6.36
C HIS A 202 -6.41 19.67 6.33
N GLU A 203 -6.68 20.98 6.17
CA GLU A 203 -8.05 21.50 6.10
C GLU A 203 -8.72 21.09 4.80
N GLY A 204 -8.02 21.19 3.68
CA GLY A 204 -8.49 20.72 2.38
C GLY A 204 -8.69 19.21 2.35
N ALA A 205 -7.77 18.43 2.92
CA ALA A 205 -7.90 16.98 3.07
C ALA A 205 -9.14 16.60 3.88
N ASN A 206 -9.37 17.24 5.04
CA ASN A 206 -10.57 17.03 5.85
C ASN A 206 -11.85 17.42 5.10
N THR A 207 -11.79 18.43 4.24
CA THR A 207 -12.93 18.82 3.40
C THR A 207 -13.26 17.72 2.38
N LEU A 208 -12.25 17.14 1.72
CA LEU A 208 -12.45 16.02 0.80
C LEU A 208 -13.03 14.80 1.53
N LEU A 209 -12.47 14.42 2.68
CA LEU A 209 -12.92 13.27 3.46
C LEU A 209 -14.38 13.40 3.93
N ARG A 210 -14.78 14.58 4.41
CA ARG A 210 -16.15 14.81 4.94
C ARG A 210 -17.20 15.00 3.86
N ALA A 211 -16.83 15.51 2.70
CA ALA A 211 -17.77 15.81 1.63
C ALA A 211 -17.88 14.68 0.61
N ALA A 212 -16.95 13.71 0.62
CA ALA A 212 -17.02 12.52 -0.19
C ALA A 212 -18.09 11.56 0.34
N GLY A 213 -18.77 10.89 -0.58
CA GLY A 213 -19.71 9.82 -0.20
C GLY A 213 -18.97 8.58 0.32
N LYS A 214 -17.77 8.30 -0.20
CA LYS A 214 -16.79 7.33 0.31
C LYS A 214 -15.40 7.95 0.27
N ALA A 215 -14.59 7.63 1.26
CA ALA A 215 -13.23 8.15 1.35
C ALA A 215 -12.24 7.07 1.81
N MET A 216 -11.06 7.08 1.23
CA MET A 216 -9.93 6.21 1.59
C MET A 216 -8.81 7.08 2.15
N ILE A 217 -8.27 6.73 3.30
CA ILE A 217 -7.18 7.45 3.94
C ILE A 217 -6.13 6.47 4.46
N PHE A 218 -4.87 6.85 4.33
CA PHE A 218 -3.72 6.13 4.87
C PHE A 218 -3.18 6.91 6.07
N GLY A 219 -2.89 6.22 7.17
CA GLY A 219 -2.42 6.89 8.37
C GLY A 219 -1.98 5.95 9.48
N ASP A 220 -1.63 6.55 10.60
CA ASP A 220 -1.21 5.89 11.83
C ASP A 220 -2.40 5.41 12.69
N ASP A 221 -2.10 4.83 13.87
CA ASP A 221 -3.11 4.39 14.82
C ASP A 221 -4.07 5.50 15.27
N GLN A 222 -3.60 6.75 15.35
CA GLN A 222 -4.46 7.89 15.70
C GLN A 222 -5.47 8.17 14.59
N THR A 223 -5.05 8.02 13.34
CA THR A 223 -5.93 8.13 12.17
C THR A 223 -6.95 6.99 12.15
N VAL A 224 -6.52 5.75 12.41
CA VAL A 224 -7.43 4.59 12.54
C VAL A 224 -8.48 4.85 13.61
N GLN A 225 -8.09 5.26 14.81
CA GLN A 225 -9.01 5.54 15.92
C GLN A 225 -10.01 6.66 15.58
N ARG A 226 -9.54 7.70 14.89
CA ARG A 226 -10.39 8.86 14.51
C ARG A 226 -11.54 8.46 13.60
N TYR A 227 -11.34 7.54 12.69
CA TYR A 227 -12.33 7.14 11.68
C TYR A 227 -12.90 5.74 11.88
N ALA A 228 -12.54 5.02 12.94
CA ALA A 228 -12.94 3.62 13.21
C ALA A 228 -14.46 3.37 13.15
N ASN A 229 -15.28 4.38 13.44
CA ASN A 229 -16.74 4.27 13.45
C ASN A 229 -17.42 4.97 12.26
N ASP A 230 -16.66 5.42 11.26
CA ASP A 230 -17.22 6.05 10.07
C ASP A 230 -17.29 5.06 8.91
N PRO A 231 -18.49 4.53 8.56
CA PRO A 231 -18.64 3.52 7.50
C PRO A 231 -18.37 4.09 6.10
N CYS A 232 -18.24 5.41 5.98
CA CYS A 232 -17.90 6.07 4.73
C CYS A 232 -16.40 6.20 4.53
N VAL A 233 -15.58 5.98 5.56
CA VAL A 233 -14.13 6.12 5.52
C VAL A 233 -13.46 4.76 5.70
N GLN A 234 -12.75 4.30 4.69
CA GLN A 234 -11.84 3.16 4.78
C GLN A 234 -10.46 3.67 5.19
N VAL A 235 -9.97 3.20 6.34
CA VAL A 235 -8.66 3.61 6.87
C VAL A 235 -7.67 2.49 6.65
N HIS A 236 -6.59 2.79 5.95
CA HIS A 236 -5.43 1.93 5.78
C HIS A 236 -4.37 2.32 6.82
N GLY A 237 -4.35 1.58 7.92
CA GLY A 237 -3.46 1.79 9.06
C GLY A 237 -2.13 1.04 8.95
N PRO A 238 -1.36 0.96 10.06
CA PRO A 238 -0.22 0.06 10.15
C PRO A 238 -0.65 -1.39 9.93
N GLY A 239 0.01 -2.05 8.99
CA GLY A 239 -0.38 -3.41 8.57
C GLY A 239 -0.01 -4.47 9.59
N ARG A 240 1.08 -4.26 10.36
CA ARG A 240 1.62 -5.22 11.33
C ARG A 240 1.65 -6.65 10.77
N SER A 241 2.08 -6.77 9.52
CA SER A 241 2.12 -8.03 8.79
C SER A 241 3.11 -9.00 9.40
N LYS A 242 2.84 -10.30 9.28
CA LYS A 242 3.58 -11.34 10.00
C LYS A 242 3.93 -12.54 9.14
N VAL A 243 5.02 -13.20 9.49
CA VAL A 243 5.31 -14.57 9.01
C VAL A 243 5.25 -15.52 10.20
N ILE A 244 4.55 -16.62 10.03
CA ILE A 244 4.43 -17.72 10.99
C ILE A 244 5.07 -18.96 10.36
N ILE A 245 5.96 -19.64 11.09
CA ILE A 245 6.44 -20.97 10.72
C ILE A 245 5.86 -21.96 11.74
N GLY A 246 5.09 -22.94 11.26
CA GLY A 246 4.47 -23.95 12.13
C GLY A 246 5.48 -24.96 12.68
N ALA A 247 5.10 -25.68 13.72
CA ALA A 247 5.93 -26.67 14.39
C ALA A 247 6.32 -27.84 13.46
N ASP A 248 5.50 -28.13 12.47
CA ASP A 248 5.74 -29.15 11.44
C ASP A 248 6.85 -28.77 10.44
N GLU A 249 7.06 -27.46 10.22
CA GLU A 249 8.02 -26.93 9.26
C GLU A 249 9.25 -26.26 9.92
N ILE A 250 9.24 -26.07 11.24
CA ILE A 250 10.25 -25.25 11.91
C ILE A 250 11.68 -25.80 11.79
N GLU A 251 11.87 -27.12 11.74
CA GLU A 251 13.20 -27.71 11.57
C GLU A 251 13.83 -27.38 10.21
N ARG A 252 13.00 -26.99 9.24
CA ARG A 252 13.39 -26.57 7.89
C ARG A 252 13.50 -25.07 7.75
N TRP A 253 13.46 -24.28 8.78
CA TRP A 253 13.44 -22.81 8.73
C TRP A 253 14.50 -22.19 7.82
N ARG A 254 15.63 -22.88 7.60
CA ARG A 254 16.72 -22.41 6.73
C ARG A 254 16.30 -22.33 5.26
N ASP A 255 15.37 -23.17 4.84
CA ASP A 255 14.82 -23.18 3.47
C ASP A 255 13.96 -21.95 3.22
N TYR A 256 13.46 -21.30 4.28
CA TYR A 256 12.54 -20.17 4.22
C TYR A 256 13.20 -18.81 4.43
N ILE A 257 14.51 -18.76 4.68
CA ILE A 257 15.21 -17.50 5.01
C ILE A 257 15.05 -16.43 3.90
N ASP A 258 15.00 -16.82 2.64
CA ASP A 258 14.82 -15.89 1.52
C ASP A 258 13.39 -15.31 1.48
N VAL A 259 12.39 -16.10 1.88
CA VAL A 259 11.00 -15.63 2.05
C VAL A 259 10.91 -14.62 3.20
N LEU A 260 11.59 -14.90 4.32
CA LEU A 260 11.66 -13.98 5.47
C LEU A 260 12.33 -12.67 5.07
N VAL A 261 13.48 -12.73 4.40
CA VAL A 261 14.20 -11.53 3.90
C VAL A 261 13.32 -10.71 2.95
N ALA A 262 12.65 -11.36 1.99
CA ALA A 262 11.77 -10.69 1.05
C ALA A 262 10.57 -10.04 1.78
N SER A 263 9.95 -10.76 2.74
CA SER A 263 8.84 -10.23 3.52
C SER A 263 9.20 -8.98 4.31
N VAL A 264 10.42 -8.88 4.82
CA VAL A 264 10.90 -7.74 5.61
C VAL A 264 11.41 -6.59 4.76
N ALA A 265 12.23 -6.90 3.73
CA ALA A 265 13.06 -5.89 3.06
C ALA A 265 12.53 -5.45 1.69
N ASP A 266 11.54 -6.12 1.10
CA ASP A 266 10.96 -5.67 -0.17
C ASP A 266 10.48 -4.22 -0.05
N ASN A 267 10.65 -3.44 -1.12
CA ASN A 267 10.35 -2.01 -1.13
C ASN A 267 11.00 -1.22 0.03
N SER A 268 12.15 -1.68 0.52
CA SER A 268 12.86 -1.08 1.67
C SER A 268 12.04 -1.07 2.98
N GLY A 269 11.18 -2.06 3.20
CA GLY A 269 10.32 -2.13 4.38
C GLY A 269 9.25 -1.01 4.46
N ARG A 270 8.95 -0.32 3.34
CA ARG A 270 8.05 0.84 3.33
C ARG A 270 6.60 0.52 2.96
N SER A 271 6.25 -0.74 2.92
CA SER A 271 4.87 -1.17 2.62
C SER A 271 4.23 -1.79 3.85
N CYS A 272 2.97 -1.48 4.13
CA CYS A 272 2.20 -2.07 5.24
C CYS A 272 2.08 -3.61 5.16
N ILE A 273 2.36 -4.19 4.00
CA ILE A 273 2.46 -5.64 3.79
C ILE A 273 3.85 -6.22 4.09
N ASN A 274 4.85 -5.41 4.46
CA ASN A 274 6.12 -5.94 4.94
C ASN A 274 5.93 -6.55 6.32
N ALA A 275 6.56 -7.70 6.55
CA ALA A 275 6.50 -8.34 7.86
C ALA A 275 7.25 -7.52 8.91
N SER A 276 6.53 -7.12 9.95
CA SER A 276 7.10 -6.49 11.16
C SER A 276 7.42 -7.52 12.25
N THR A 277 6.86 -8.74 12.13
CA THR A 277 7.06 -9.80 13.11
C THR A 277 7.18 -11.16 12.44
N ILE A 278 8.10 -11.99 12.95
CA ILE A 278 8.22 -13.41 12.64
C ILE A 278 7.92 -14.19 13.89
N ILE A 279 6.96 -15.11 13.85
CA ILE A 279 6.49 -15.91 14.98
C ILE A 279 6.84 -17.36 14.72
N VAL A 280 7.52 -17.99 15.67
CA VAL A 280 8.00 -19.35 15.56
C VAL A 280 7.84 -20.11 16.87
N PRO A 281 7.61 -21.43 16.87
CA PRO A 281 7.49 -22.22 18.10
C PRO A 281 8.85 -22.58 18.74
N SER A 282 9.93 -22.49 17.97
CA SER A 282 11.31 -22.74 18.42
C SER A 282 12.31 -22.07 17.48
N HIS A 283 13.61 -22.16 17.75
CA HIS A 283 14.71 -21.64 16.91
C HIS A 283 14.69 -20.11 16.70
N ALA A 284 14.00 -19.35 17.55
CA ALA A 284 13.86 -17.90 17.35
C ALA A 284 15.22 -17.17 17.35
N ASP A 285 16.17 -17.61 18.17
CA ASP A 285 17.49 -16.98 18.25
C ASP A 285 18.32 -17.25 16.99
N GLU A 286 18.29 -18.48 16.47
CA GLU A 286 19.00 -18.88 15.27
C GLU A 286 18.41 -18.20 14.02
N ILE A 287 17.08 -18.09 13.96
CA ILE A 287 16.38 -17.40 12.86
C ILE A 287 16.70 -15.92 12.89
N ALA A 288 16.63 -15.28 14.06
CA ALA A 288 16.97 -13.87 14.23
C ALA A 288 18.42 -13.58 13.81
N ASP A 289 19.36 -14.43 14.21
CA ASP A 289 20.78 -14.30 13.85
C ASP A 289 21.02 -14.47 12.33
N ALA A 290 20.41 -15.49 11.72
CA ALA A 290 20.55 -15.72 10.29
C ALA A 290 19.92 -14.58 9.47
N LEU A 291 18.76 -14.08 9.87
CA LEU A 291 18.07 -12.98 9.22
C LEU A 291 18.86 -11.66 9.35
N ALA A 292 19.38 -11.36 10.57
CA ALA A 292 20.22 -10.19 10.79
C ALA A 292 21.47 -10.20 9.91
N ARG A 293 22.13 -11.36 9.77
CA ARG A 293 23.29 -11.54 8.90
C ARG A 293 22.94 -11.29 7.42
N ARG A 294 21.80 -11.76 6.94
CA ARG A 294 21.36 -11.57 5.56
C ARG A 294 21.01 -10.10 5.29
N LEU A 295 20.24 -9.48 6.19
CA LEU A 295 19.81 -8.09 6.05
C LEU A 295 20.96 -7.08 6.20
N ALA A 296 22.04 -7.41 6.92
CA ALA A 296 23.22 -6.55 7.07
C ALA A 296 23.91 -6.21 5.75
N ASN A 297 23.66 -6.98 4.68
CA ASN A 297 24.19 -6.68 3.34
C ASN A 297 23.41 -5.55 2.63
N ILE A 298 22.24 -5.16 3.13
CA ILE A 298 21.44 -4.06 2.60
C ILE A 298 21.97 -2.77 3.22
N THR A 299 22.76 -2.04 2.45
CA THR A 299 23.43 -0.80 2.90
C THR A 299 23.05 0.37 2.00
N PRO A 300 23.25 1.62 2.45
CA PRO A 300 23.07 2.79 1.60
C PRO A 300 23.97 2.73 0.36
N ARG A 301 23.39 3.05 -0.79
CA ARG A 301 24.06 3.09 -2.10
C ARG A 301 23.63 4.32 -2.90
N PRO A 302 24.32 4.68 -4.00
CA PRO A 302 23.80 5.67 -4.94
C PRO A 302 22.38 5.30 -5.40
N ALA A 303 21.50 6.30 -5.54
CA ALA A 303 20.10 6.04 -5.88
C ALA A 303 19.91 5.32 -7.22
N ASN A 304 20.84 5.50 -8.15
CA ASN A 304 20.87 4.88 -9.49
C ASN A 304 21.68 3.57 -9.56
N ASP A 305 22.19 3.07 -8.44
CA ASP A 305 22.83 1.76 -8.37
C ASP A 305 21.77 0.66 -8.52
N ASP A 306 22.00 -0.31 -9.40
CA ASP A 306 21.06 -1.40 -9.66
C ASP A 306 20.89 -2.36 -8.47
N GLU A 307 21.81 -2.36 -7.52
CA GLU A 307 21.72 -3.12 -6.28
C GLU A 307 21.18 -2.29 -5.09
N ALA A 308 20.83 -1.02 -5.31
CA ALA A 308 20.29 -0.18 -4.25
C ALA A 308 18.90 -0.69 -3.81
N ALA A 309 18.78 -1.05 -2.53
CA ALA A 309 17.58 -1.62 -1.92
C ALA A 309 17.14 -0.89 -0.65
N LEU A 310 17.94 0.06 -0.15
CA LEU A 310 17.62 0.83 1.05
C LEU A 310 17.22 2.26 0.69
N ALA A 311 16.04 2.67 1.12
CA ALA A 311 15.53 4.02 0.94
C ALA A 311 15.98 4.96 2.05
N GLY A 312 16.34 6.18 1.70
CA GLY A 312 16.68 7.24 2.66
C GLY A 312 15.43 7.91 3.21
N PHE A 313 15.52 8.49 4.39
CA PHE A 313 14.48 9.34 4.97
C PHE A 313 14.60 10.78 4.45
N ASN A 314 13.46 11.45 4.27
CA ASN A 314 13.42 12.84 3.80
C ASN A 314 13.82 13.85 4.89
N SER A 315 13.81 13.38 6.14
CA SER A 315 14.11 14.21 7.32
C SER A 315 15.02 13.46 8.27
N PRO A 316 16.15 14.07 8.71
CA PRO A 316 16.99 13.50 9.76
C PRO A 316 16.24 13.36 11.08
N GLN A 317 15.25 14.21 11.33
CA GLN A 317 14.42 14.18 12.54
C GLN A 317 13.55 12.92 12.58
N MET A 318 13.00 12.50 11.42
CA MET A 318 12.20 11.26 11.34
C MET A 318 13.08 10.03 11.62
N ALA A 319 14.27 9.96 11.01
CA ALA A 319 15.22 8.88 11.26
C ALA A 319 15.65 8.84 12.75
N ALA A 320 15.91 10.02 13.35
CA ALA A 320 16.27 10.12 14.75
C ALA A 320 15.11 9.68 15.66
N TYR A 321 13.89 10.13 15.39
CA TYR A 321 12.70 9.76 16.18
C TYR A 321 12.48 8.24 16.21
N ILE A 322 12.59 7.58 15.05
CA ILE A 322 12.42 6.11 14.97
C ILE A 322 13.57 5.41 15.72
N ASP A 323 14.81 5.86 15.54
CA ASP A 323 15.98 5.31 16.19
C ASP A 323 15.86 5.40 17.73
N GLU A 324 15.47 6.57 18.25
CA GLU A 324 15.24 6.80 19.69
C GLU A 324 14.11 5.93 20.24
N ALA A 325 13.00 5.78 19.49
CA ALA A 325 11.90 4.91 19.91
C ALA A 325 12.33 3.44 20.02
N ILE A 326 13.14 2.97 19.08
CA ILE A 326 13.70 1.61 19.13
C ILE A 326 14.67 1.49 20.32
N ASP A 327 15.58 2.46 20.52
CA ASP A 327 16.54 2.44 21.61
C ASP A 327 15.87 2.51 22.98
N GLU A 328 14.73 3.20 23.11
CA GLU A 328 13.95 3.22 24.35
C GLU A 328 13.35 1.83 24.65
N ALA A 329 12.74 1.21 23.66
CA ALA A 329 12.16 -0.12 23.81
C ALA A 329 13.20 -1.24 24.00
N LEU A 330 14.42 -1.06 23.49
CA LEU A 330 15.55 -1.98 23.76
C LEU A 330 16.06 -1.96 25.20
N ARG A 331 15.58 -1.03 26.04
CA ARG A 331 15.90 -1.03 27.48
C ARG A 331 15.07 -2.03 28.31
N GLU A 332 14.01 -2.55 27.69
CA GLU A 332 13.22 -3.60 28.32
C GLU A 332 13.98 -4.92 28.37
N ASP A 333 13.86 -5.62 29.48
CA ASP A 333 14.45 -6.95 29.64
C ASP A 333 13.86 -7.92 28.59
N GLY A 334 14.71 -8.75 28.01
CA GLY A 334 14.29 -9.74 27.01
C GLY A 334 14.12 -9.19 25.58
N VAL A 335 14.52 -7.94 25.32
CA VAL A 335 14.56 -7.36 23.96
C VAL A 335 16.02 -7.13 23.54
N VAL A 336 16.43 -7.71 22.41
CA VAL A 336 17.82 -7.66 21.95
C VAL A 336 17.89 -7.25 20.48
N ASP A 337 18.68 -6.21 20.17
CA ASP A 337 19.05 -5.87 18.78
C ASP A 337 20.11 -6.86 18.26
N VAL A 338 19.66 -7.87 17.52
CA VAL A 338 20.55 -8.91 16.97
C VAL A 338 21.40 -8.37 15.83
N SER A 339 20.90 -7.40 15.07
CA SER A 339 21.63 -6.77 13.96
C SER A 339 22.85 -5.99 14.42
N ALA A 340 22.92 -5.57 15.69
CA ALA A 340 24.08 -4.89 16.26
C ALA A 340 25.37 -5.71 16.12
N LYS A 341 25.29 -7.04 16.05
CA LYS A 341 26.45 -7.93 15.83
C LYS A 341 27.06 -7.80 14.42
N TYR A 342 26.29 -7.34 13.44
CA TYR A 342 26.64 -7.39 12.01
C TYR A 342 26.81 -6.01 11.38
N ARG A 343 26.56 -4.93 12.10
CA ARG A 343 26.82 -3.57 11.62
C ARG A 343 28.02 -2.92 12.32
N ALA A 344 28.79 -2.14 11.59
CA ALA A 344 30.01 -1.50 12.08
C ALA A 344 29.77 -0.14 12.76
N GLY A 345 28.58 0.12 13.30
CA GLY A 345 28.27 1.42 13.90
C GLY A 345 26.80 1.54 14.34
N PRO A 346 26.32 2.75 14.57
CA PRO A 346 24.94 2.98 14.95
C PRO A 346 23.96 2.54 13.86
N ARG A 347 22.70 2.36 14.22
CA ARG A 347 21.61 2.06 13.27
C ARG A 347 21.39 3.20 12.30
N ARG A 348 21.52 4.45 12.75
CA ARG A 348 21.52 5.62 11.88
C ARG A 348 22.79 5.69 11.05
N ALA A 349 22.63 5.86 9.75
CA ALA A 349 23.72 6.06 8.82
C ALA A 349 23.45 7.27 7.92
N GLU A 350 24.52 7.98 7.57
CA GLU A 350 24.48 9.04 6.57
C GLU A 350 25.27 8.60 5.33
N TYR A 351 24.70 8.81 4.16
CA TYR A 351 25.36 8.51 2.90
C TYR A 351 24.91 9.51 1.83
N ASP A 352 25.85 10.16 1.18
CA ASP A 352 25.62 11.12 0.08
C ASP A 352 24.53 12.16 0.42
N GLY A 353 24.61 12.74 1.63
CA GLY A 353 23.65 13.70 2.14
C GLY A 353 22.27 13.15 2.51
N GLY A 354 22.04 11.85 2.38
CA GLY A 354 20.81 11.18 2.79
C GLY A 354 20.93 10.55 4.17
N TYR A 355 19.80 10.40 4.84
CA TYR A 355 19.68 9.81 6.17
C TYR A 355 19.01 8.46 6.08
N TYR A 356 19.59 7.44 6.72
CA TYR A 356 19.14 6.05 6.62
C TYR A 356 19.03 5.41 7.99
N LEU A 357 18.13 4.44 8.12
CA LEU A 357 18.16 3.44 9.18
C LEU A 357 18.57 2.09 8.58
N LEU A 358 19.63 1.53 9.10
CA LEU A 358 20.11 0.22 8.66
C LEU A 358 19.15 -0.88 9.09
N PRO A 359 18.97 -1.94 8.29
CA PRO A 359 18.07 -3.05 8.60
C PRO A 359 18.30 -3.56 10.02
N THR A 360 17.20 -3.77 10.74
CA THR A 360 17.24 -4.10 12.16
C THR A 360 16.35 -5.29 12.45
N VAL A 361 16.95 -6.32 13.04
CA VAL A 361 16.27 -7.50 13.57
C VAL A 361 16.38 -7.46 15.07
N VAL A 362 15.25 -7.48 15.76
CA VAL A 362 15.20 -7.60 17.22
C VAL A 362 14.67 -8.97 17.63
N ARG A 363 15.22 -9.53 18.69
CA ARG A 363 14.70 -10.71 19.35
C ARG A 363 13.89 -10.27 20.55
N CYS A 364 12.61 -10.62 20.60
CA CYS A 364 11.73 -10.37 21.73
C CYS A 364 11.38 -11.69 22.42
N GLU A 365 11.50 -11.77 23.75
CA GLU A 365 11.16 -12.97 24.52
C GLU A 365 9.66 -13.17 24.64
N SER A 366 8.87 -12.08 24.61
CA SER A 366 7.42 -12.10 24.69
C SER A 366 6.80 -11.23 23.59
N PHE A 367 5.62 -11.63 23.13
CA PHE A 367 4.81 -10.82 22.21
C PHE A 367 4.24 -9.55 22.87
N ASP A 368 4.20 -9.49 24.22
CA ASP A 368 3.75 -8.31 24.96
C ASP A 368 4.76 -7.14 24.91
N GLN A 369 6.01 -7.41 24.50
CA GLN A 369 7.02 -6.36 24.39
C GLN A 369 6.70 -5.41 23.23
N PRO A 370 6.88 -4.08 23.38
CA PRO A 370 6.44 -3.10 22.38
C PRO A 370 6.95 -3.37 20.96
N LEU A 371 8.24 -3.74 20.82
CA LEU A 371 8.84 -4.00 19.51
C LEU A 371 8.33 -5.28 18.85
N ALA A 372 7.72 -6.20 19.60
CA ALA A 372 7.21 -7.46 19.06
C ALA A 372 6.07 -7.26 18.05
N ASN A 373 5.31 -6.15 18.14
CA ASN A 373 4.19 -5.86 17.26
C ASN A 373 4.19 -4.40 16.77
N THR A 374 5.38 -3.82 16.58
CA THR A 374 5.52 -2.45 16.05
C THR A 374 6.02 -2.49 14.62
N GLU A 375 5.38 -1.69 13.77
CA GLU A 375 5.77 -1.49 12.37
C GLU A 375 6.54 -0.18 12.22
N PHE A 376 7.66 -0.23 11.49
CA PHE A 376 8.42 0.94 11.08
C PHE A 376 8.62 0.95 9.56
N MET A 377 8.71 2.14 8.97
CA MET A 377 8.86 2.32 7.51
C MET A 377 10.32 2.20 7.04
N PHE A 378 11.00 1.15 7.49
CA PHE A 378 12.31 0.69 7.00
C PHE A 378 12.42 -0.82 7.28
N PRO A 379 13.42 -1.54 6.77
CA PRO A 379 13.56 -2.97 7.04
C PRO A 379 13.79 -3.26 8.54
N PHE A 380 12.69 -3.46 9.26
CA PHE A 380 12.66 -3.75 10.70
C PHE A 380 11.78 -4.98 10.94
N VAL A 381 12.23 -5.87 11.81
CA VAL A 381 11.44 -7.04 12.18
C VAL A 381 11.78 -7.52 13.59
N ALA A 382 10.74 -7.91 14.34
CA ALA A 382 10.88 -8.66 15.56
C ALA A 382 10.78 -10.18 15.30
N VAL A 383 11.58 -10.99 15.99
CA VAL A 383 11.44 -12.45 16.01
C VAL A 383 11.02 -12.86 17.41
N VAL A 384 9.88 -13.54 17.50
CA VAL A 384 9.26 -13.92 18.77
C VAL A 384 8.99 -15.42 18.78
N GLN A 385 9.27 -16.07 19.90
CA GLN A 385 8.91 -17.45 20.12
C GLN A 385 7.57 -17.52 20.84
N VAL A 386 6.61 -18.25 20.24
CA VAL A 386 5.26 -18.45 20.78
C VAL A 386 4.88 -19.92 20.58
N ASP A 387 4.37 -20.57 21.61
CA ASP A 387 3.83 -21.93 21.49
C ASP A 387 2.72 -21.96 20.42
N GLN A 388 2.74 -22.96 19.53
CA GLN A 388 1.88 -23.00 18.35
C GLN A 388 0.39 -22.83 18.70
N GLU A 389 -0.08 -23.43 19.77
CA GLU A 389 -1.47 -23.38 20.22
C GLU A 389 -1.91 -21.95 20.64
N LEU A 390 -0.97 -21.09 20.98
CA LEU A 390 -1.22 -19.71 21.42
C LEU A 390 -1.07 -18.68 20.31
N ILE A 391 -0.57 -19.06 19.13
CA ILE A 391 -0.26 -18.11 18.04
C ILE A 391 -1.47 -17.28 17.67
N VAL A 392 -2.61 -17.89 17.39
CA VAL A 392 -3.82 -17.19 16.88
C VAL A 392 -4.40 -16.22 17.91
N ASP A 393 -4.34 -16.58 19.20
CA ASP A 393 -4.78 -15.71 20.30
C ASP A 393 -3.83 -14.51 20.52
N THR A 394 -2.58 -14.64 20.06
CA THR A 394 -1.50 -13.68 20.34
C THR A 394 -1.32 -12.67 19.21
N ILE A 395 -1.47 -13.07 17.94
CA ILE A 395 -1.01 -12.27 16.79
C ILE A 395 -1.69 -10.91 16.63
N GLY A 396 -2.93 -10.75 17.11
CA GLY A 396 -3.71 -9.52 16.91
C GLY A 396 -4.00 -9.20 15.44
N PRO A 397 -4.67 -8.07 15.17
CA PRO A 397 -4.99 -7.66 13.80
C PRO A 397 -3.74 -7.52 12.92
N SER A 398 -3.82 -8.00 11.68
CA SER A 398 -2.70 -8.04 10.74
C SER A 398 -3.21 -7.92 9.31
N LEU A 399 -2.60 -7.05 8.51
CA LEU A 399 -2.96 -6.89 7.10
C LEU A 399 -2.60 -8.14 6.29
N ALA A 400 -1.36 -8.62 6.42
CA ALA A 400 -0.92 -9.82 5.73
C ALA A 400 -0.24 -10.79 6.70
N VAL A 401 -0.69 -12.04 6.67
CA VAL A 401 -0.05 -13.14 7.39
C VAL A 401 0.38 -14.20 6.38
N THR A 402 1.64 -14.56 6.40
CA THR A 402 2.14 -15.76 5.74
C THR A 402 2.29 -16.85 6.78
N VAL A 403 1.63 -18.00 6.59
CA VAL A 403 1.81 -19.19 7.41
C VAL A 403 2.50 -20.29 6.58
N ILE A 404 3.66 -20.72 7.05
CA ILE A 404 4.44 -21.80 6.47
C ILE A 404 4.20 -23.04 7.36
N SER A 405 3.20 -23.81 7.02
CA SER A 405 2.75 -25.00 7.76
C SER A 405 1.74 -25.79 6.92
N ASP A 406 1.72 -27.12 7.12
CA ASP A 406 0.66 -28.01 6.65
C ASP A 406 -0.22 -28.51 7.81
N ASP A 407 -0.03 -27.99 9.04
CA ASP A 407 -0.84 -28.34 10.21
C ASP A 407 -2.28 -27.84 10.04
N ALA A 408 -3.21 -28.79 9.92
CA ALA A 408 -4.61 -28.50 9.64
C ALA A 408 -5.29 -27.68 10.75
N LEU A 409 -4.90 -27.84 12.02
CA LEU A 409 -5.51 -27.12 13.13
C LEU A 409 -5.05 -25.66 13.14
N LEU A 410 -3.76 -25.40 12.90
CA LEU A 410 -3.23 -24.03 12.79
C LEU A 410 -3.85 -23.31 11.60
N LEU A 411 -3.94 -23.98 10.43
CA LEU A 411 -4.53 -23.40 9.23
C LEU A 411 -6.02 -23.10 9.42
N GLU A 412 -6.79 -24.03 10.00
CA GLU A 412 -8.22 -23.81 10.30
C GLU A 412 -8.40 -22.64 11.26
N ALA A 413 -7.61 -22.56 12.33
CA ALA A 413 -7.68 -21.47 13.30
C ALA A 413 -7.39 -20.11 12.66
N LEU A 414 -6.37 -20.01 11.80
CA LEU A 414 -6.03 -18.78 11.07
C LEU A 414 -7.11 -18.40 10.04
N MET A 415 -7.69 -19.38 9.32
CA MET A 415 -8.78 -19.12 8.37
C MET A 415 -10.06 -18.61 9.05
N LEU A 416 -10.30 -19.01 10.28
CA LEU A 416 -11.47 -18.56 11.06
C LEU A 416 -11.20 -17.27 11.85
N TYR A 417 -9.95 -16.84 11.97
CA TYR A 417 -9.58 -15.64 12.72
C TYR A 417 -9.90 -14.36 11.91
N PRO A 418 -10.80 -13.50 12.40
CA PRO A 418 -11.27 -12.34 11.65
C PRO A 418 -10.26 -11.17 11.61
N GLY A 419 -9.16 -11.29 12.33
CA GLY A 419 -8.14 -10.24 12.43
C GLY A 419 -7.08 -10.26 11.33
N VAL A 420 -7.21 -11.13 10.32
CA VAL A 420 -6.27 -11.24 9.19
C VAL A 420 -6.98 -10.91 7.89
N ASP A 421 -6.57 -9.85 7.21
CA ASP A 421 -7.17 -9.43 5.93
C ASP A 421 -6.66 -10.28 4.75
N ARG A 422 -5.39 -10.66 4.77
CA ARG A 422 -4.72 -11.42 3.71
C ARG A 422 -3.94 -12.58 4.31
N LEU A 423 -4.35 -13.80 3.98
CA LEU A 423 -3.68 -15.02 4.43
C LEU A 423 -2.97 -15.70 3.25
N ASN A 424 -1.65 -15.82 3.33
CA ASN A 424 -0.83 -16.63 2.43
C ASN A 424 -0.51 -17.96 3.10
N ILE A 425 -0.76 -19.07 2.44
CA ILE A 425 -0.44 -20.42 2.93
C ILE A 425 0.74 -20.97 2.13
N GLY A 426 1.79 -21.35 2.84
CA GLY A 426 3.05 -21.80 2.25
C GLY A 426 4.13 -20.71 2.21
N ALA A 427 5.26 -21.00 1.56
CA ALA A 427 6.45 -20.14 1.52
C ALA A 427 6.28 -18.97 0.52
N ILE A 428 5.35 -18.07 0.81
CA ILE A 428 5.01 -16.89 0.00
C ILE A 428 5.39 -15.63 0.81
N PRO A 429 6.20 -14.68 0.28
CA PRO A 429 6.48 -13.44 0.99
C PRO A 429 5.20 -12.64 1.29
N THR A 430 5.12 -11.98 2.44
CA THR A 430 3.96 -11.14 2.79
C THR A 430 3.76 -9.98 1.80
N SER A 431 4.84 -9.55 1.13
CA SER A 431 4.82 -8.51 0.09
C SER A 431 4.23 -8.96 -1.25
N HIS A 432 3.93 -10.25 -1.41
CA HIS A 432 3.25 -10.78 -2.60
C HIS A 432 1.77 -10.39 -2.61
N VAL A 433 1.29 -9.82 -3.70
CA VAL A 433 -0.10 -9.36 -3.84
C VAL A 433 -0.71 -9.90 -5.13
N GLU A 434 -1.77 -10.70 -4.98
CA GLU A 434 -2.69 -11.01 -6.06
C GLU A 434 -3.79 -9.94 -6.09
N TRP A 435 -3.76 -9.09 -7.11
CA TRP A 435 -4.65 -7.93 -7.19
C TRP A 435 -6.12 -8.27 -7.48
N ASN A 436 -6.41 -9.48 -7.93
CA ASN A 436 -7.76 -10.02 -8.09
C ASN A 436 -8.38 -10.50 -6.77
N GLN A 437 -7.66 -10.38 -5.66
CA GLN A 437 -8.12 -10.64 -4.30
C GLN A 437 -8.31 -9.30 -3.55
N PRO A 438 -9.18 -9.27 -2.52
CA PRO A 438 -9.31 -8.12 -1.64
C PRO A 438 -7.97 -7.73 -0.99
N HIS A 439 -7.76 -6.44 -0.74
CA HIS A 439 -6.59 -5.96 -0.01
C HIS A 439 -6.92 -5.75 1.48
N GLU A 440 -7.60 -4.68 1.82
CA GLU A 440 -8.22 -4.41 3.13
C GLU A 440 -9.72 -4.24 2.87
N GLY A 441 -10.45 -5.35 2.87
CA GLY A 441 -11.83 -5.38 2.39
C GLY A 441 -11.94 -5.41 0.86
N ASN A 442 -13.16 -5.58 0.37
CA ASN A 442 -13.46 -5.66 -1.05
C ASN A 442 -13.96 -4.32 -1.59
N LEU A 443 -13.18 -3.70 -2.47
CA LEU A 443 -13.51 -2.37 -3.01
C LEU A 443 -14.87 -2.33 -3.74
N PHE A 444 -15.24 -3.38 -4.48
CA PHE A 444 -16.54 -3.43 -5.15
C PHE A 444 -17.69 -3.45 -4.14
N ASP A 445 -17.61 -4.31 -3.13
CA ASP A 445 -18.66 -4.43 -2.10
C ASP A 445 -18.79 -3.15 -1.27
N TRP A 446 -17.72 -2.37 -1.14
CA TRP A 446 -17.73 -1.11 -0.43
C TRP A 446 -18.29 0.06 -1.25
N LEU A 447 -18.06 0.04 -2.57
CA LEU A 447 -18.52 1.10 -3.49
C LEU A 447 -19.93 0.84 -4.04
N TYR A 448 -20.38 -0.40 -4.05
CA TYR A 448 -21.66 -0.81 -4.63
C TYR A 448 -22.48 -1.64 -3.66
N LYS A 449 -23.75 -1.37 -3.60
CA LYS A 449 -24.71 -2.24 -2.92
C LYS A 449 -25.67 -2.89 -3.90
N ARG A 450 -26.00 -4.14 -3.62
CA ARG A 450 -27.07 -4.85 -4.29
C ARG A 450 -28.42 -4.33 -3.84
N ARG A 451 -29.35 -4.09 -4.78
CA ARG A 451 -30.76 -3.84 -4.48
C ARG A 451 -31.63 -4.97 -4.99
N ALA A 452 -32.76 -5.17 -4.34
CA ALA A 452 -33.77 -6.09 -4.84
C ALA A 452 -34.38 -5.54 -6.13
N ILE A 453 -34.57 -6.41 -7.12
CA ILE A 453 -35.28 -6.09 -8.36
C ILE A 453 -36.23 -7.24 -8.69
N GLN A 454 -37.42 -6.88 -9.09
CA GLN A 454 -38.43 -7.82 -9.58
C GLN A 454 -38.98 -7.28 -10.89
N ARG A 455 -39.13 -8.17 -11.86
CA ARG A 455 -39.70 -7.86 -13.16
C ARG A 455 -40.80 -8.87 -13.46
N VAL A 456 -41.96 -8.39 -13.84
CA VAL A 456 -43.04 -9.27 -14.35
C VAL A 456 -42.53 -9.85 -15.67
N PRO A 457 -42.64 -11.17 -15.87
CA PRO A 457 -42.37 -11.77 -17.18
C PRO A 457 -43.20 -11.08 -18.28
N ALA A 458 -42.59 -10.77 -19.41
CA ALA A 458 -43.26 -10.13 -20.54
C ALA A 458 -44.24 -11.09 -21.18
#